data_5d8e69619d886fe5940858ec3cf2a610
#
_entry.id   5d8e69619d886fe5940858ec3cf2a610
#
_cell.length_a   1.000
_cell.length_b   1.000
_cell.length_c   1.000
_cell.angle_alpha   90.00
_cell.angle_beta   90.00
_cell.angle_gamma   90.00
#
_symmetry.space_group_name_H-M   'P 1'
#
loop_
_entity.id
_entity.type
_entity.pdbx_description
1 polymer ?
#
loop_
_entity_poly.entity_id
_entity_poly.type
_entity_poly.pdbx_seq_one_letter_code
_entity_poly.pdbx_strand_id
1 'polypeptide(L)'
;MEIRSGGTRSRVRRDRPQAPSATLAASPSPSASSGRRNAVDSPVDSLGPFQQFFATASVPCPYVPGRAERKLIVELTGRPAPAFYNELSRAGFRRSHRFAYRPACRSCTACVPVRIAVERFADTRSTRRVRNLNAGVNAGARAGANGGPLAGLFLAPRATAEQFELFAAYQRSRHRDSDMAAMSYADYRGMVEDSAVHTAIVELRDRAGALAAVSLIDRLDDGISAVYSFFDPAQGRRSLGTWSILWLVEECRREGLPYVYLGYWIEESPKMAYKARFPALERLTDGSWVPFAVAPPVGNK
;
A
#
# COMPACT_ATOMS: atom_id res chain seq x y z
N MET A 1 23.79 -54.67 38.13
CA MET A 1 25.25 -54.62 38.14
C MET A 1 25.62 -53.17 37.78
N GLU A 2 25.92 -52.39 38.83
CA GLU A 2 26.25 -50.98 38.77
C GLU A 2 27.61 -50.74 38.09
N ILE A 3 27.74 -49.69 37.33
CA ILE A 3 29.03 -48.91 37.32
C ILE A 3 28.65 -47.45 37.13
N ARG A 4 28.87 -46.65 38.18
CA ARG A 4 28.92 -45.19 38.18
C ARG A 4 30.28 -44.74 37.66
N SER A 5 30.36 -43.69 36.83
CA SER A 5 31.56 -42.88 36.71
C SER A 5 31.18 -41.41 36.56
N GLY A 6 31.67 -40.61 37.50
CA GLY A 6 31.52 -39.18 37.59
C GLY A 6 32.46 -38.47 36.62
N GLY A 7 32.01 -37.33 36.11
CA GLY A 7 32.80 -36.40 35.28
C GLY A 7 32.60 -34.97 35.75
N THR A 8 33.67 -34.44 36.27
CA THR A 8 33.91 -33.12 36.88
C THR A 8 33.58 -31.96 35.89
N ARG A 9 32.76 -31.00 36.31
CA ARG A 9 32.51 -29.75 35.58
C ARG A 9 33.65 -28.75 35.86
N SER A 10 34.45 -28.43 34.85
CA SER A 10 35.38 -27.34 34.87
C SER A 10 34.67 -26.06 34.39
N ARG A 11 34.65 -25.02 35.25
CA ARG A 11 34.17 -23.67 34.91
C ARG A 11 35.31 -22.91 34.26
N VAL A 12 35.18 -22.57 32.99
CA VAL A 12 36.06 -21.59 32.33
C VAL A 12 35.43 -20.18 32.50
N ARG A 13 36.13 -19.34 33.25
CA ARG A 13 35.91 -17.90 33.32
C ARG A 13 36.33 -17.28 31.98
N ARG A 14 35.45 -16.53 31.35
CA ARG A 14 35.80 -15.67 30.21
C ARG A 14 35.97 -14.25 30.74
N ASP A 15 37.21 -13.75 30.60
CA ASP A 15 37.59 -12.37 30.89
C ASP A 15 37.00 -11.44 29.81
N ARG A 16 36.42 -10.31 30.28
CA ARG A 16 35.97 -9.19 29.43
C ARG A 16 37.21 -8.31 29.14
N PRO A 17 37.42 -7.86 27.90
CA PRO A 17 38.35 -6.77 27.61
C PRO A 17 37.76 -5.41 27.97
N GLN A 18 38.50 -4.63 28.75
CA GLN A 18 38.24 -3.24 29.06
C GLN A 18 38.55 -2.34 27.85
N ALA A 19 37.68 -1.36 27.58
CA ALA A 19 37.91 -0.31 26.60
C ALA A 19 38.83 0.79 27.20
N PRO A 20 39.71 1.40 26.41
CA PRO A 20 40.59 2.49 26.87
C PRO A 20 39.84 3.82 26.91
N SER A 21 39.97 4.54 28.05
CA SER A 21 39.56 5.92 28.23
C SER A 21 40.42 6.86 27.40
N ALA A 22 39.80 7.67 26.54
CA ALA A 22 40.45 8.76 25.84
C ALA A 22 40.22 10.09 26.59
N THR A 23 41.31 10.66 27.04
CA THR A 23 41.41 11.96 27.72
C THR A 23 41.23 13.09 26.70
N LEU A 24 40.32 14.01 26.98
CA LEU A 24 40.11 15.23 26.21
C LEU A 24 41.22 16.24 26.52
N ALA A 25 42.02 16.58 25.50
CA ALA A 25 42.89 17.73 25.53
C ALA A 25 42.21 18.94 24.91
N ALA A 26 42.13 20.05 25.66
CA ALA A 26 41.64 21.33 25.20
C ALA A 26 42.70 22.01 24.32
N SER A 27 42.25 22.61 23.20
CA SER A 27 43.04 23.51 22.36
C SER A 27 42.37 24.87 22.18
N PRO A 28 43.15 25.95 22.06
CA PRO A 28 42.68 27.31 22.23
C PRO A 28 42.02 27.92 21.01
N SER A 29 41.12 28.86 21.28
CA SER A 29 40.42 29.69 20.29
C SER A 29 41.40 30.66 19.56
N PRO A 30 41.25 30.91 18.25
CA PRO A 30 41.76 32.12 17.62
C PRO A 30 40.69 33.23 17.57
N SER A 31 41.14 34.41 17.83
CA SER A 31 40.46 35.70 17.88
C SER A 31 39.84 36.13 16.54
N ALA A 32 38.78 36.90 16.66
CA ALA A 32 38.03 37.55 15.60
C ALA A 32 38.86 38.47 14.70
N SER A 33 38.56 38.40 13.39
CA SER A 33 38.71 39.57 12.53
C SER A 33 37.47 39.70 11.63
N SER A 34 36.86 40.87 11.70
CA SER A 34 35.69 41.32 10.99
C SER A 34 35.92 41.38 9.48
N GLY A 35 35.05 40.69 8.72
CA GLY A 35 34.93 40.87 7.28
C GLY A 35 33.47 40.59 6.91
N ARG A 36 32.59 41.61 7.03
CA ARG A 36 31.25 41.57 6.42
C ARG A 36 31.41 41.54 4.92
N ARG A 37 31.21 40.37 4.32
CA ARG A 37 30.80 40.27 2.91
C ARG A 37 29.35 39.84 2.91
N ASN A 38 28.48 40.79 2.50
CA ASN A 38 27.10 40.50 2.16
C ASN A 38 27.12 39.50 1.01
N ALA A 39 26.96 38.19 1.34
CA ALA A 39 26.50 37.22 0.37
C ALA A 39 25.02 37.55 0.12
N VAL A 40 24.73 38.09 -1.05
CA VAL A 40 23.37 38.19 -1.56
C VAL A 40 22.94 36.72 -1.76
N ASP A 41 22.13 36.21 -0.81
CA ASP A 41 21.43 34.95 -0.94
C ASP A 41 20.58 35.04 -2.21
N SER A 42 21.03 34.37 -3.27
CA SER A 42 20.27 34.25 -4.50
C SER A 42 19.09 33.34 -4.24
N PRO A 43 17.84 33.75 -4.49
CA PRO A 43 16.65 32.95 -4.21
C PRO A 43 16.47 31.74 -5.14
N VAL A 44 17.52 31.30 -5.84
CA VAL A 44 17.45 30.23 -6.84
C VAL A 44 17.72 28.83 -6.27
N ASP A 45 18.31 28.72 -5.07
CA ASP A 45 18.65 27.43 -4.46
C ASP A 45 17.49 26.74 -3.74
N SER A 46 16.31 27.33 -3.68
CA SER A 46 15.11 26.75 -3.07
C SER A 46 14.17 26.06 -4.08
N LEU A 47 14.46 26.09 -5.36
CA LEU A 47 13.74 25.32 -6.36
C LEU A 47 14.33 23.90 -6.37
N GLY A 48 13.65 22.96 -5.68
CA GLY A 48 13.95 21.53 -5.78
C GLY A 48 13.98 21.09 -7.26
N PRO A 49 14.55 19.91 -7.56
CA PRO A 49 14.70 19.44 -8.94
C PRO A 49 13.35 19.52 -9.67
N PHE A 50 13.33 20.18 -10.83
CA PHE A 50 12.13 20.30 -11.66
C PHE A 50 11.58 18.92 -11.98
N GLN A 51 10.41 18.60 -11.43
CA GLN A 51 9.72 17.35 -11.72
C GLN A 51 9.04 17.47 -13.08
N GLN A 52 9.47 16.66 -14.04
CA GLN A 52 8.90 16.65 -15.39
C GLN A 52 7.70 15.71 -15.45
N PHE A 53 6.56 16.24 -15.89
CA PHE A 53 5.37 15.47 -16.16
C PHE A 53 5.27 15.15 -17.65
N PHE A 54 5.00 13.89 -17.96
CA PHE A 54 4.86 13.42 -19.34
C PHE A 54 3.43 12.91 -19.57
N ALA A 55 2.90 13.20 -20.74
CA ALA A 55 1.64 12.61 -21.17
C ALA A 55 1.91 11.39 -22.07
N THR A 56 1.31 10.25 -21.77
CA THR A 56 1.47 9.06 -22.61
C THR A 56 0.80 9.23 -23.98
N ALA A 57 1.17 8.38 -24.95
CA ALA A 57 0.37 8.20 -26.15
C ALA A 57 -1.05 7.70 -25.75
N SER A 58 -2.00 7.91 -26.65
CA SER A 58 -3.36 7.41 -26.48
C SER A 58 -3.41 5.93 -26.88
N VAL A 59 -3.98 5.09 -25.98
CA VAL A 59 -4.14 3.64 -26.19
C VAL A 59 -5.58 3.24 -25.86
N PRO A 60 -6.07 2.06 -26.29
CA PRO A 60 -7.40 1.58 -25.89
C PRO A 60 -7.57 1.56 -24.38
N CYS A 61 -8.73 2.03 -23.88
CA CYS A 61 -9.01 2.05 -22.44
C CYS A 61 -9.28 0.64 -21.91
N PRO A 62 -8.58 0.17 -20.87
CA PRO A 62 -8.80 -1.17 -20.32
C PRO A 62 -10.05 -1.28 -19.44
N TYR A 63 -10.73 -0.17 -19.17
CA TYR A 63 -11.87 -0.11 -18.25
C TYR A 63 -13.21 0.14 -18.96
N VAL A 64 -13.21 0.98 -19.98
CA VAL A 64 -14.42 1.39 -20.71
C VAL A 64 -14.23 1.09 -22.18
N PRO A 65 -14.93 0.06 -22.72
CA PRO A 65 -14.82 -0.31 -24.12
C PRO A 65 -15.10 0.86 -25.07
N GLY A 66 -14.37 0.91 -26.17
CA GLY A 66 -14.54 1.94 -27.20
C GLY A 66 -13.96 3.30 -26.86
N ARG A 67 -13.40 3.49 -25.66
CA ARG A 67 -12.69 4.73 -25.27
C ARG A 67 -11.19 4.55 -25.36
N ALA A 68 -10.48 5.69 -25.42
CA ALA A 68 -9.03 5.74 -25.37
C ALA A 68 -8.57 6.29 -24.02
N GLU A 69 -7.52 5.69 -23.45
CA GLU A 69 -6.87 6.22 -22.26
C GLU A 69 -5.61 7.01 -22.61
N ARG A 70 -5.35 8.03 -21.82
CA ARG A 70 -4.11 8.77 -21.76
C ARG A 70 -3.78 9.04 -20.30
N LYS A 71 -2.52 8.95 -19.93
CA LYS A 71 -2.04 9.20 -18.55
C LYS A 71 -1.08 10.37 -18.53
N LEU A 72 -1.17 11.15 -17.49
CA LEU A 72 -0.11 12.04 -17.04
C LEU A 72 0.75 11.24 -16.07
N ILE A 73 2.06 11.16 -16.33
CA ILE A 73 3.01 10.40 -15.53
C ILE A 73 4.16 11.28 -15.06
N VAL A 74 4.73 10.97 -13.91
CA VAL A 74 5.94 11.57 -13.37
C VAL A 74 6.79 10.50 -12.71
N GLU A 75 8.10 10.57 -12.89
CA GLU A 75 9.03 9.65 -12.23
C GLU A 75 9.28 10.09 -10.78
N LEU A 76 9.23 9.14 -9.86
CA LEU A 76 9.53 9.34 -8.46
C LEU A 76 11.00 8.99 -8.22
N THR A 77 11.84 10.01 -8.08
CA THR A 77 13.30 9.85 -7.94
C THR A 77 13.84 10.62 -6.75
N GLY A 78 14.97 10.13 -6.21
CA GLY A 78 15.72 10.79 -5.16
C GLY A 78 15.05 10.79 -3.77
N ARG A 79 15.68 11.45 -2.82
CA ARG A 79 15.23 11.52 -1.42
C ARG A 79 13.85 12.16 -1.22
N PRO A 80 13.43 13.19 -1.98
CA PRO A 80 12.12 13.81 -1.80
C PRO A 80 10.96 12.96 -2.34
N ALA A 81 11.21 11.81 -3.01
CA ALA A 81 10.17 11.00 -3.63
C ALA A 81 9.00 10.63 -2.69
N PRO A 82 9.19 10.21 -1.42
CA PRO A 82 8.08 9.92 -0.52
C PRO A 82 7.21 11.14 -0.23
N ALA A 83 7.81 12.29 0.12
CA ALA A 83 7.06 13.52 0.40
C ALA A 83 6.31 14.03 -0.85
N PHE A 84 6.97 14.00 -2.01
CA PHE A 84 6.35 14.37 -3.27
C PHE A 84 5.19 13.43 -3.63
N TYR A 85 5.32 12.14 -3.37
CA TYR A 85 4.24 11.18 -3.62
C TYR A 85 3.05 11.38 -2.68
N ASN A 86 3.25 11.87 -1.44
CA ASN A 86 2.15 12.26 -0.56
C ASN A 86 1.29 13.34 -1.23
N GLU A 87 1.91 14.41 -1.76
CA GLU A 87 1.19 15.48 -2.47
C GLU A 87 0.50 14.96 -3.72
N LEU A 88 1.17 14.13 -4.50
CA LEU A 88 0.60 13.53 -5.70
C LEU A 88 -0.60 12.62 -5.36
N SER A 89 -0.55 11.86 -4.27
CA SER A 89 -1.65 11.01 -3.83
C SER A 89 -2.88 11.83 -3.45
N ARG A 90 -2.68 12.97 -2.75
CA ARG A 90 -3.74 13.94 -2.45
C ARG A 90 -4.33 14.56 -3.71
N ALA A 91 -3.50 14.77 -4.74
CA ALA A 91 -3.93 15.25 -6.06
C ALA A 91 -4.50 14.14 -6.98
N GLY A 92 -4.76 12.94 -6.44
CA GLY A 92 -5.41 11.84 -7.15
C GLY A 92 -4.50 10.99 -8.03
N PHE A 93 -3.19 11.11 -7.89
CA PHE A 93 -2.25 10.21 -8.57
C PHE A 93 -2.22 8.84 -7.89
N ARG A 94 -1.79 7.83 -8.67
CA ARG A 94 -1.52 6.46 -8.25
C ARG A 94 -0.09 6.10 -8.61
N ARG A 95 0.48 5.11 -7.94
CA ARG A 95 1.83 4.61 -8.24
C ARG A 95 1.79 3.31 -9.06
N SER A 96 2.76 3.18 -9.94
CA SER A 96 3.15 1.93 -10.58
C SER A 96 4.68 1.93 -10.69
N HIS A 97 5.35 0.99 -10.02
CA HIS A 97 6.81 0.95 -9.90
C HIS A 97 7.35 2.31 -9.39
N ARG A 98 8.26 2.90 -10.13
CA ARG A 98 8.87 4.22 -9.83
C ARG A 98 8.10 5.42 -10.38
N PHE A 99 6.91 5.21 -10.93
CA PHE A 99 6.13 6.29 -11.54
C PHE A 99 4.84 6.55 -10.76
N ALA A 100 4.50 7.83 -10.61
CA ALA A 100 3.14 8.22 -10.28
C ALA A 100 2.39 8.61 -11.55
N TYR A 101 1.09 8.29 -11.60
CA TYR A 101 0.26 8.56 -12.77
C TYR A 101 -1.16 8.93 -12.37
N ARG A 102 -1.83 9.71 -13.24
CA ARG A 102 -3.28 9.89 -13.21
C ARG A 102 -3.84 9.91 -14.63
N PRO A 103 -5.11 9.52 -14.84
CA PRO A 103 -5.78 9.67 -16.12
C PRO A 103 -5.82 11.13 -16.58
N ALA A 104 -5.54 11.34 -17.87
CA ALA A 104 -5.56 12.64 -18.54
C ALA A 104 -6.21 12.52 -19.93
N CYS A 105 -7.32 11.79 -20.00
CA CYS A 105 -8.08 11.53 -21.22
C CYS A 105 -8.77 12.82 -21.69
N ARG A 106 -8.72 13.15 -22.99
CA ARG A 106 -9.27 14.41 -23.53
C ARG A 106 -10.78 14.53 -23.40
N SER A 107 -11.51 13.41 -23.52
CA SER A 107 -12.96 13.38 -23.60
C SER A 107 -13.60 12.47 -22.56
N CYS A 108 -12.90 12.13 -21.48
CA CYS A 108 -13.41 11.19 -20.48
C CYS A 108 -12.91 11.54 -19.07
N THR A 109 -13.86 11.61 -18.13
CA THR A 109 -13.61 11.86 -16.69
C THR A 109 -14.08 10.72 -15.82
N ALA A 110 -14.31 9.52 -16.38
CA ALA A 110 -14.88 8.37 -15.67
C ALA A 110 -14.01 7.82 -14.54
N CYS A 111 -12.68 8.05 -14.59
CA CYS A 111 -11.75 7.58 -13.56
C CYS A 111 -11.71 8.58 -12.39
N VAL A 112 -12.56 8.37 -11.40
CA VAL A 112 -12.70 9.25 -10.23
C VAL A 112 -11.81 8.73 -9.10
N PRO A 113 -10.81 9.51 -8.61
CA PRO A 113 -10.04 9.11 -7.43
C PRO A 113 -10.94 9.02 -6.19
N VAL A 114 -10.78 7.94 -5.41
CA VAL A 114 -11.57 7.71 -4.20
C VAL A 114 -10.69 7.28 -3.03
N ARG A 115 -11.10 7.69 -1.81
CA ARG A 115 -10.49 7.29 -0.54
C ARG A 115 -11.57 7.08 0.52
N ILE A 116 -11.26 6.33 1.56
CA ILE A 116 -12.11 6.17 2.74
C ILE A 116 -11.62 7.13 3.82
N ALA A 117 -12.52 7.92 4.41
CA ALA A 117 -12.27 8.72 5.61
C ALA A 117 -12.44 7.83 6.84
N VAL A 118 -11.33 7.44 7.49
CA VAL A 118 -11.28 6.41 8.54
C VAL A 118 -12.08 6.80 9.78
N GLU A 119 -12.02 8.06 10.19
CA GLU A 119 -12.76 8.58 11.35
C GLU A 119 -14.28 8.44 11.17
N ARG A 120 -14.77 8.71 9.96
CA ARG A 120 -16.20 8.64 9.63
C ARG A 120 -16.66 7.23 9.24
N PHE A 121 -15.74 6.26 9.19
CA PHE A 121 -16.09 4.90 8.77
C PHE A 121 -16.88 4.17 9.84
N ALA A 122 -18.13 3.87 9.55
CA ALA A 122 -19.01 3.02 10.35
C ALA A 122 -19.42 1.78 9.55
N ASP A 123 -19.36 0.61 10.21
CA ASP A 123 -19.69 -0.63 9.54
C ASP A 123 -21.15 -0.70 9.11
N THR A 124 -21.36 -0.96 7.84
CA THR A 124 -22.67 -1.34 7.28
C THR A 124 -22.97 -2.82 7.59
N ARG A 125 -24.20 -3.28 7.31
CA ARG A 125 -24.54 -4.71 7.40
C ARG A 125 -23.61 -5.58 6.55
N SER A 126 -23.23 -5.10 5.37
CA SER A 126 -22.35 -5.82 4.44
C SER A 126 -20.91 -5.92 4.98
N THR A 127 -20.32 -4.82 5.42
CA THR A 127 -18.94 -4.81 5.95
C THR A 127 -18.83 -5.58 7.25
N ARG A 128 -19.84 -5.48 8.13
CA ARG A 128 -19.92 -6.28 9.36
C ARG A 128 -19.96 -7.78 9.07
N ARG A 129 -20.72 -8.19 8.05
CA ARG A 129 -20.73 -9.61 7.62
C ARG A 129 -19.32 -10.06 7.19
N VAL A 130 -18.61 -9.27 6.41
CA VAL A 130 -17.24 -9.59 5.96
C VAL A 130 -16.27 -9.66 7.15
N ARG A 131 -16.37 -8.74 8.11
CA ARG A 131 -15.57 -8.81 9.36
C ARG A 131 -15.84 -10.09 10.12
N ASN A 132 -17.09 -10.46 10.34
CA ASN A 132 -17.46 -11.67 11.09
C ASN A 132 -16.92 -12.95 10.42
N LEU A 133 -16.89 -12.99 9.08
CA LEU A 133 -16.36 -14.12 8.34
C LEU A 133 -14.84 -14.28 8.47
N ASN A 134 -14.10 -13.17 8.68
CA ASN A 134 -12.64 -13.17 8.58
C ASN A 134 -11.93 -12.85 9.90
N ALA A 135 -12.54 -12.11 10.82
CA ALA A 135 -11.96 -11.79 12.13
C ALA A 135 -12.22 -12.87 13.19
N GLY A 136 -13.02 -13.88 12.89
CA GLY A 136 -13.29 -14.99 13.81
C GLY A 136 -14.17 -14.65 15.02
N VAL A 137 -14.85 -13.53 15.01
CA VAL A 137 -15.68 -13.03 16.13
C VAL A 137 -16.85 -13.99 16.46
N ASN A 138 -17.21 -14.89 15.52
CA ASN A 138 -18.25 -15.91 15.71
C ASN A 138 -17.78 -17.31 15.27
N ALA A 139 -16.50 -17.65 15.41
CA ALA A 139 -15.94 -18.93 15.01
C ALA A 139 -16.25 -20.09 15.99
N GLY A 140 -17.23 -19.93 16.87
CA GLY A 140 -17.85 -21.06 17.57
C GLY A 140 -18.57 -21.93 16.54
N ALA A 141 -18.12 -23.17 16.35
CA ALA A 141 -18.77 -24.31 15.70
C ALA A 141 -18.90 -24.37 14.17
N ARG A 142 -18.47 -23.41 13.36
CA ARG A 142 -18.50 -23.50 11.88
C ARG A 142 -17.16 -23.28 11.19
N ALA A 143 -16.06 -23.58 11.85
CA ALA A 143 -14.70 -23.58 11.27
C ALA A 143 -14.44 -24.80 10.37
N GLY A 144 -15.48 -25.40 9.80
CA GLY A 144 -15.36 -26.43 8.80
C GLY A 144 -15.13 -25.82 7.42
N ALA A 145 -14.09 -26.25 6.73
CA ALA A 145 -13.78 -26.07 5.29
C ALA A 145 -13.55 -24.63 4.75
N ASN A 146 -13.76 -23.55 5.53
CA ASN A 146 -13.64 -22.17 5.03
C ASN A 146 -12.66 -21.29 5.82
N GLY A 147 -11.66 -21.87 6.47
CA GLY A 147 -10.58 -21.15 7.15
C GLY A 147 -11.04 -20.32 8.37
N GLY A 148 -10.25 -20.37 9.46
CA GLY A 148 -10.45 -19.56 10.67
C GLY A 148 -10.18 -18.06 10.43
N PRO A 149 -10.03 -17.26 11.53
CA PRO A 149 -9.69 -15.85 11.46
C PRO A 149 -8.39 -15.64 10.69
N LEU A 150 -8.34 -14.55 9.93
CA LEU A 150 -7.14 -14.13 9.21
C LEU A 150 -6.41 -13.08 10.03
N ALA A 151 -5.13 -13.29 10.26
CA ALA A 151 -4.21 -12.32 10.80
C ALA A 151 -3.52 -11.58 9.66
N GLY A 152 -3.39 -10.26 9.79
CA GLY A 152 -2.64 -9.43 8.84
C GLY A 152 -1.27 -9.08 9.39
N LEU A 153 -0.26 -9.06 8.51
CA LEU A 153 1.11 -8.74 8.86
C LEU A 153 1.71 -7.80 7.82
N PHE A 154 2.29 -6.68 8.28
CA PHE A 154 3.11 -5.82 7.44
C PHE A 154 4.51 -6.40 7.27
N LEU A 155 4.95 -6.50 6.04
CA LEU A 155 6.25 -7.01 5.64
C LEU A 155 6.98 -6.01 4.75
N ALA A 156 8.30 -6.09 4.72
CA ALA A 156 9.10 -5.40 3.71
C ALA A 156 8.64 -5.80 2.30
N PRO A 157 8.75 -4.90 1.30
CA PRO A 157 8.33 -5.19 -0.07
C PRO A 157 9.33 -6.14 -0.75
N ARG A 158 9.21 -7.42 -0.42
CA ARG A 158 10.00 -8.52 -1.00
C ARG A 158 9.08 -9.54 -1.62
N ALA A 159 9.35 -9.87 -2.87
CA ALA A 159 8.61 -10.91 -3.58
C ALA A 159 9.03 -12.29 -3.09
N THR A 160 8.05 -13.18 -2.89
CA THR A 160 8.27 -14.59 -2.56
C THR A 160 7.60 -15.49 -3.60
N ALA A 161 8.09 -16.74 -3.70
CA ALA A 161 7.48 -17.74 -4.60
C ALA A 161 6.01 -18.00 -4.22
N GLU A 162 5.71 -18.13 -2.91
CA GLU A 162 4.34 -18.34 -2.43
C GLU A 162 3.39 -17.21 -2.84
N GLN A 163 3.84 -15.95 -2.69
CA GLN A 163 3.06 -14.79 -3.14
C GLN A 163 2.82 -14.83 -4.65
N PHE A 164 3.85 -15.19 -5.44
CA PHE A 164 3.72 -15.27 -6.89
C PHE A 164 2.77 -16.40 -7.33
N GLU A 165 2.81 -17.56 -6.71
CA GLU A 165 1.87 -18.64 -6.97
C GLU A 165 0.42 -18.20 -6.74
N LEU A 166 0.16 -17.51 -5.61
CA LEU A 166 -1.15 -16.94 -5.31
C LEU A 166 -1.55 -15.87 -6.33
N PHE A 167 -0.62 -14.97 -6.70
CA PHE A 167 -0.83 -13.95 -7.72
C PHE A 167 -1.20 -14.59 -9.07
N ALA A 168 -0.45 -15.57 -9.54
CA ALA A 168 -0.70 -16.25 -10.79
C ALA A 168 -2.05 -16.99 -10.79
N ALA A 169 -2.42 -17.65 -9.67
CA ALA A 169 -3.72 -18.29 -9.52
C ALA A 169 -4.87 -17.26 -9.57
N TYR A 170 -4.70 -16.13 -8.91
CA TYR A 170 -5.66 -15.02 -8.93
C TYR A 170 -5.83 -14.44 -10.35
N GLN A 171 -4.73 -14.19 -11.06
CA GLN A 171 -4.75 -13.67 -12.44
C GLN A 171 -5.50 -14.63 -13.36
N ARG A 172 -5.15 -15.90 -13.34
CA ARG A 172 -5.84 -16.91 -14.16
C ARG A 172 -7.33 -17.01 -13.89
N SER A 173 -7.75 -16.79 -12.64
CA SER A 173 -9.16 -16.84 -12.24
C SER A 173 -9.95 -15.59 -12.59
N ARG A 174 -9.35 -14.39 -12.45
CA ARG A 174 -10.09 -13.12 -12.48
C ARG A 174 -9.74 -12.20 -13.63
N HIS A 175 -8.58 -12.41 -14.28
CA HIS A 175 -8.01 -11.46 -15.23
C HIS A 175 -7.26 -12.15 -16.37
N ARG A 176 -7.81 -13.23 -16.90
CA ARG A 176 -7.15 -14.09 -17.95
C ARG A 176 -6.65 -13.29 -19.15
N ASP A 177 -7.40 -12.26 -19.54
CA ASP A 177 -7.13 -11.48 -20.75
C ASP A 177 -6.32 -10.20 -20.45
N SER A 178 -5.68 -10.11 -19.26
CA SER A 178 -4.85 -8.96 -18.92
C SER A 178 -3.36 -9.29 -19.08
N ASP A 179 -2.56 -8.27 -19.42
CA ASP A 179 -1.10 -8.40 -19.50
C ASP A 179 -0.49 -8.95 -18.19
N MET A 180 -1.15 -8.68 -17.04
CA MET A 180 -0.72 -9.20 -15.75
C MET A 180 -0.85 -10.74 -15.64
N ALA A 181 -1.70 -11.38 -16.44
CA ALA A 181 -1.82 -12.84 -16.44
C ALA A 181 -0.60 -13.55 -17.08
N ALA A 182 0.15 -12.83 -17.89
CA ALA A 182 1.37 -13.31 -18.55
C ALA A 182 2.66 -12.94 -17.77
N MET A 183 2.56 -12.23 -16.63
CA MET A 183 3.73 -11.80 -15.85
C MET A 183 4.53 -13.00 -15.36
N SER A 184 5.84 -12.92 -15.54
CA SER A 184 6.81 -13.84 -14.93
C SER A 184 7.04 -13.51 -13.47
N TYR A 185 7.76 -14.38 -12.74
CA TYR A 185 8.21 -14.06 -11.38
C TYR A 185 9.10 -12.80 -11.34
N ALA A 186 9.92 -12.57 -12.36
CA ALA A 186 10.77 -11.38 -12.44
C ALA A 186 9.94 -10.10 -12.58
N ASP A 187 8.86 -10.12 -13.39
CA ASP A 187 7.94 -8.99 -13.52
C ASP A 187 7.18 -8.72 -12.22
N TYR A 188 6.70 -9.79 -11.56
CA TYR A 188 6.06 -9.68 -10.24
C TYR A 188 7.02 -9.10 -9.21
N ARG A 189 8.28 -9.55 -9.18
CA ARG A 189 9.32 -9.01 -8.31
C ARG A 189 9.56 -7.54 -8.59
N GLY A 190 9.65 -7.12 -9.84
CA GLY A 190 9.75 -5.71 -10.22
C GLY A 190 8.56 -4.89 -9.70
N MET A 191 7.33 -5.42 -9.84
CA MET A 191 6.13 -4.75 -9.33
C MET A 191 6.17 -4.54 -7.80
N VAL A 192 6.73 -5.49 -7.05
CA VAL A 192 6.79 -5.46 -5.57
C VAL A 192 7.96 -4.63 -5.08
N GLU A 193 9.16 -4.82 -5.66
CA GLU A 193 10.42 -4.34 -5.10
C GLU A 193 10.91 -3.01 -5.71
N ASP A 194 10.51 -2.70 -6.96
CA ASP A 194 10.91 -1.45 -7.63
C ASP A 194 10.02 -0.29 -7.19
N SER A 195 10.36 0.30 -6.06
CA SER A 195 9.63 1.42 -5.47
C SER A 195 10.58 2.49 -4.93
N ALA A 196 10.26 3.74 -5.21
CA ALA A 196 10.98 4.91 -4.68
C ALA A 196 10.32 5.51 -3.43
N VAL A 197 9.25 4.90 -2.92
CA VAL A 197 8.46 5.40 -1.78
C VAL A 197 8.35 4.35 -0.67
N HIS A 198 7.70 4.69 0.44
CA HIS A 198 7.51 3.78 1.56
C HIS A 198 6.48 2.70 1.25
N THR A 199 6.91 1.70 0.51
CA THR A 199 6.09 0.54 0.12
C THR A 199 6.20 -0.58 1.15
N ALA A 200 5.10 -1.30 1.35
CA ALA A 200 5.06 -2.52 2.15
C ALA A 200 4.14 -3.57 1.51
N ILE A 201 4.32 -4.81 1.91
CA ILE A 201 3.40 -5.91 1.66
C ILE A 201 2.55 -6.12 2.91
N VAL A 202 1.27 -6.36 2.72
CA VAL A 202 0.39 -6.91 3.75
C VAL A 202 0.02 -8.33 3.34
N GLU A 203 0.35 -9.31 4.17
CA GLU A 203 -0.13 -10.69 4.03
C GLU A 203 -1.26 -10.95 5.02
N LEU A 204 -2.33 -11.56 4.52
CA LEU A 204 -3.41 -12.09 5.34
C LEU A 204 -3.28 -13.60 5.37
N ARG A 205 -2.98 -14.15 6.57
CA ARG A 205 -2.76 -15.58 6.78
C ARG A 205 -3.77 -16.15 7.76
N ASP A 206 -4.13 -17.40 7.58
CA ASP A 206 -4.95 -18.14 8.55
C ASP A 206 -4.11 -18.65 9.73
N ARG A 207 -4.76 -19.31 10.69
CA ARG A 207 -4.09 -19.86 11.88
C ARG A 207 -3.07 -20.96 11.58
N ALA A 208 -3.21 -21.64 10.44
CA ALA A 208 -2.25 -22.64 9.99
C ALA A 208 -1.07 -22.02 9.23
N GLY A 209 -1.07 -20.69 9.04
CA GLY A 209 -0.05 -19.97 8.31
C GLY A 209 -0.30 -19.91 6.81
N ALA A 210 -1.39 -20.49 6.29
CA ALA A 210 -1.69 -20.45 4.87
C ALA A 210 -2.02 -19.04 4.38
N LEU A 211 -1.42 -18.64 3.26
CA LEU A 211 -1.57 -17.31 2.66
C LEU A 211 -2.93 -17.20 1.94
N ALA A 212 -3.79 -16.31 2.42
CA ALA A 212 -5.13 -16.09 1.87
C ALA A 212 -5.22 -14.86 0.96
N ALA A 213 -4.50 -13.79 1.26
CA ALA A 213 -4.47 -12.58 0.44
C ALA A 213 -3.17 -11.80 0.65
N VAL A 214 -2.81 -11.02 -0.37
CA VAL A 214 -1.67 -10.10 -0.36
C VAL A 214 -2.14 -8.74 -0.85
N SER A 215 -1.66 -7.68 -0.19
CA SER A 215 -1.84 -6.31 -0.66
C SER A 215 -0.49 -5.61 -0.72
N LEU A 216 -0.15 -5.08 -1.87
CA LEU A 216 0.91 -4.10 -2.05
C LEU A 216 0.35 -2.74 -1.67
N ILE A 217 0.99 -2.07 -0.74
CA ILE A 217 0.54 -0.78 -0.22
C ILE A 217 1.68 0.23 -0.20
N ASP A 218 1.33 1.51 -0.24
CA ASP A 218 2.27 2.59 0.07
C ASP A 218 1.81 3.30 1.34
N ARG A 219 2.74 3.57 2.24
CA ARG A 219 2.52 4.37 3.43
C ARG A 219 2.70 5.84 3.08
N LEU A 220 1.67 6.62 3.37
CA LEU A 220 1.62 8.06 3.21
C LEU A 220 1.64 8.70 4.61
N ASP A 221 1.94 10.00 4.68
CA ASP A 221 1.90 10.77 5.92
C ASP A 221 0.48 10.92 6.51
N ASP A 222 -0.55 10.82 5.65
CA ASP A 222 -1.96 10.94 6.03
C ASP A 222 -2.77 9.65 5.78
N GLY A 223 -2.12 8.51 5.48
CA GLY A 223 -2.88 7.30 5.22
C GLY A 223 -2.12 6.15 4.57
N ILE A 224 -2.87 5.19 4.08
CA ILE A 224 -2.37 4.04 3.33
C ILE A 224 -2.99 4.05 1.94
N SER A 225 -2.14 3.95 0.90
CA SER A 225 -2.58 3.76 -0.48
C SER A 225 -2.58 2.27 -0.82
N ALA A 226 -3.76 1.70 -1.09
CA ALA A 226 -3.90 0.32 -1.57
C ALA A 226 -3.51 0.26 -3.06
N VAL A 227 -2.28 -0.12 -3.36
CA VAL A 227 -1.72 -0.11 -4.73
C VAL A 227 -2.27 -1.26 -5.55
N TYR A 228 -2.13 -2.48 -5.05
CA TYR A 228 -2.62 -3.69 -5.68
C TYR A 228 -2.95 -4.76 -4.64
N SER A 229 -3.98 -5.59 -4.91
CA SER A 229 -4.33 -6.69 -4.01
C SER A 229 -4.76 -7.90 -4.83
N PHE A 230 -4.38 -9.08 -4.36
CA PHE A 230 -4.79 -10.36 -4.90
C PHE A 230 -5.03 -11.34 -3.76
N PHE A 231 -5.81 -12.38 -4.03
CA PHE A 231 -6.26 -13.29 -2.99
C PHE A 231 -6.61 -14.66 -3.56
N ASP A 232 -6.71 -15.65 -2.70
CA ASP A 232 -7.07 -17.01 -3.06
C ASP A 232 -8.48 -17.06 -3.71
N PRO A 233 -8.56 -17.38 -5.01
CA PRO A 233 -9.84 -17.45 -5.72
C PRO A 233 -10.75 -18.57 -5.20
N ALA A 234 -10.21 -19.60 -4.57
CA ALA A 234 -10.99 -20.70 -3.99
C ALA A 234 -11.80 -20.27 -2.76
N GLN A 235 -11.38 -19.18 -2.09
CA GLN A 235 -12.05 -18.65 -0.89
C GLN A 235 -13.09 -17.55 -1.21
N GLY A 236 -13.74 -17.59 -2.35
CA GLY A 236 -14.63 -16.53 -2.84
C GLY A 236 -15.74 -16.10 -1.89
N ARG A 237 -16.26 -17.03 -1.03
CA ARG A 237 -17.29 -16.73 -0.02
C ARG A 237 -16.84 -15.78 1.08
N ARG A 238 -15.54 -15.63 1.29
CA ARG A 238 -14.93 -14.78 2.33
C ARG A 238 -14.85 -13.30 1.94
N SER A 239 -15.04 -12.96 0.67
CA SER A 239 -14.92 -11.59 0.16
C SER A 239 -13.56 -10.95 0.52
N LEU A 240 -12.46 -11.69 0.28
CA LEU A 240 -11.11 -11.33 0.72
C LEU A 240 -10.64 -9.96 0.21
N GLY A 241 -11.00 -9.56 -1.03
CA GLY A 241 -10.69 -8.23 -1.52
C GLY A 241 -11.34 -7.10 -0.71
N THR A 242 -12.59 -7.30 -0.24
CA THR A 242 -13.24 -6.37 0.69
C THR A 242 -12.58 -6.43 2.07
N TRP A 243 -12.26 -7.64 2.55
CA TRP A 243 -11.61 -7.82 3.84
C TRP A 243 -10.23 -7.14 3.89
N SER A 244 -9.42 -7.23 2.84
CA SER A 244 -8.13 -6.53 2.76
C SER A 244 -8.28 -5.02 2.97
N ILE A 245 -9.29 -4.40 2.36
CA ILE A 245 -9.56 -2.97 2.55
C ILE A 245 -10.04 -2.67 3.97
N LEU A 246 -10.94 -3.49 4.54
CA LEU A 246 -11.42 -3.32 5.91
C LEU A 246 -10.30 -3.48 6.94
N TRP A 247 -9.36 -4.36 6.67
CA TRP A 247 -8.17 -4.53 7.50
C TRP A 247 -7.27 -3.28 7.46
N LEU A 248 -7.05 -2.70 6.26
CA LEU A 248 -6.31 -1.44 6.14
C LEU A 248 -7.00 -0.26 6.85
N VAL A 249 -8.33 -0.20 6.82
CA VAL A 249 -9.10 0.81 7.58
C VAL A 249 -8.85 0.67 9.08
N GLU A 250 -8.82 -0.56 9.59
CA GLU A 250 -8.56 -0.82 11.00
C GLU A 250 -7.13 -0.45 11.42
N GLU A 251 -6.15 -0.78 10.57
CA GLU A 251 -4.75 -0.40 10.80
C GLU A 251 -4.56 1.12 10.76
N CYS A 252 -5.17 1.81 9.79
CA CYS A 252 -5.15 3.27 9.76
C CYS A 252 -5.78 3.85 11.04
N ARG A 253 -6.88 3.29 11.53
CA ARG A 253 -7.51 3.73 12.79
C ARG A 253 -6.58 3.53 13.98
N ARG A 254 -5.91 2.38 14.06
CA ARG A 254 -4.95 2.05 15.13
C ARG A 254 -3.73 2.99 15.12
N GLU A 255 -3.31 3.42 13.93
CA GLU A 255 -2.16 4.32 13.76
C GLU A 255 -2.54 5.81 13.76
N GLY A 256 -3.83 6.15 13.89
CA GLY A 256 -4.31 7.54 13.83
C GLY A 256 -4.25 8.17 12.44
N LEU A 257 -4.17 7.35 11.39
CA LEU A 257 -4.11 7.81 10.01
C LEU A 257 -5.53 8.05 9.45
N PRO A 258 -5.82 9.24 8.88
CA PRO A 258 -7.17 9.62 8.48
C PRO A 258 -7.70 8.93 7.23
N TYR A 259 -6.84 8.37 6.35
CA TYR A 259 -7.32 7.92 5.05
C TYR A 259 -6.81 6.55 4.58
N VAL A 260 -7.67 5.83 3.82
CA VAL A 260 -7.26 4.72 2.96
C VAL A 260 -7.57 5.08 1.51
N TYR A 261 -6.55 5.26 0.69
CA TYR A 261 -6.68 5.61 -0.73
C TYR A 261 -6.91 4.34 -1.55
N LEU A 262 -8.03 4.30 -2.31
CA LEU A 262 -8.44 3.12 -3.09
C LEU A 262 -8.14 3.24 -4.59
N GLY A 263 -7.54 4.35 -5.03
CA GLY A 263 -7.31 4.66 -6.44
C GLY A 263 -8.59 5.09 -7.14
N TYR A 264 -8.83 4.64 -8.37
CA TYR A 264 -9.97 5.10 -9.17
C TYR A 264 -11.20 4.24 -8.96
N TRP A 265 -12.35 4.89 -8.82
CA TRP A 265 -13.65 4.33 -9.03
C TRP A 265 -14.09 4.64 -10.46
N ILE A 266 -14.72 3.67 -11.13
CA ILE A 266 -15.23 3.80 -12.49
C ILE A 266 -16.57 3.09 -12.50
N GLU A 267 -17.66 3.84 -12.70
CA GLU A 267 -19.01 3.31 -12.63
C GLU A 267 -19.28 2.22 -13.67
N GLU A 268 -18.84 2.47 -14.89
CA GLU A 268 -19.03 1.57 -16.04
C GLU A 268 -18.15 0.31 -15.97
N SER A 269 -17.22 0.22 -15.02
CA SER A 269 -16.32 -0.92 -14.87
C SER A 269 -16.71 -1.82 -13.71
N PRO A 270 -17.20 -3.04 -13.94
CA PRO A 270 -17.54 -3.99 -12.86
C PRO A 270 -16.36 -4.27 -11.91
N LYS A 271 -15.12 -4.21 -12.44
CA LYS A 271 -13.88 -4.38 -11.67
C LYS A 271 -13.58 -3.22 -10.71
N MET A 272 -14.18 -2.04 -10.93
CA MET A 272 -13.93 -0.81 -10.15
C MET A 272 -15.15 -0.30 -9.41
N ALA A 273 -16.36 -0.57 -9.89
CA ALA A 273 -17.62 -0.07 -9.36
C ALA A 273 -17.88 -0.49 -7.89
N TYR A 274 -17.34 -1.64 -7.45
CA TYR A 274 -17.52 -2.15 -6.09
C TYR A 274 -17.05 -1.19 -4.99
N LYS A 275 -16.12 -0.28 -5.31
CA LYS A 275 -15.57 0.70 -4.35
C LYS A 275 -16.63 1.63 -3.79
N ALA A 276 -17.68 1.94 -4.56
CA ALA A 276 -18.80 2.75 -4.12
C ALA A 276 -19.60 2.13 -2.95
N ARG A 277 -19.39 0.86 -2.64
CA ARG A 277 -20.06 0.16 -1.53
C ARG A 277 -19.43 0.39 -0.16
N PHE A 278 -18.23 0.99 -0.12
CA PHE A 278 -17.60 1.32 1.15
C PHE A 278 -18.24 2.55 1.77
N PRO A 279 -18.56 2.51 3.08
CA PRO A 279 -19.02 3.69 3.80
C PRO A 279 -17.89 4.72 3.94
N ALA A 280 -18.26 5.96 4.23
CA ALA A 280 -17.35 7.09 4.39
C ALA A 280 -16.39 7.32 3.21
N LEU A 281 -16.82 6.89 2.00
CA LEU A 281 -16.05 7.13 0.79
C LEU A 281 -16.07 8.62 0.45
N GLU A 282 -14.92 9.12 0.03
CA GLU A 282 -14.74 10.45 -0.56
C GLU A 282 -14.26 10.31 -2.00
N ARG A 283 -14.61 11.29 -2.83
CA ARG A 283 -14.13 11.44 -4.19
C ARG A 283 -13.40 12.76 -4.36
N LEU A 284 -12.39 12.75 -5.22
CA LEU A 284 -11.72 13.98 -5.63
C LEU A 284 -12.49 14.63 -6.78
N THR A 285 -12.96 15.86 -6.56
CA THR A 285 -13.70 16.65 -7.54
C THR A 285 -13.18 18.09 -7.46
N ASP A 286 -12.78 18.66 -8.60
CA ASP A 286 -12.27 20.03 -8.71
C ASP A 286 -11.18 20.37 -7.68
N GLY A 287 -10.25 19.43 -7.48
CA GLY A 287 -9.14 19.57 -6.54
C GLY A 287 -9.49 19.39 -5.07
N SER A 288 -10.74 19.09 -4.73
CA SER A 288 -11.22 18.92 -3.36
C SER A 288 -11.76 17.51 -3.10
N TRP A 289 -11.47 16.94 -1.93
CA TRP A 289 -12.04 15.69 -1.48
C TRP A 289 -13.42 15.95 -0.84
N VAL A 290 -14.46 15.39 -1.46
CA VAL A 290 -15.84 15.56 -1.01
C VAL A 290 -16.49 14.20 -0.74
N PRO A 291 -17.50 14.11 0.15
CA PRO A 291 -18.23 12.87 0.38
C PRO A 291 -18.77 12.28 -0.92
N PHE A 292 -18.57 10.98 -1.10
CA PHE A 292 -19.08 10.26 -2.27
C PHE A 292 -20.50 9.75 -2.00
N ALA A 293 -21.49 10.54 -2.38
CA ALA A 293 -22.87 10.08 -2.39
C ALA A 293 -23.12 9.28 -3.68
N VAL A 294 -23.33 7.98 -3.56
CA VAL A 294 -23.93 7.20 -4.67
C VAL A 294 -25.40 7.61 -4.72
N ALA A 295 -25.85 8.12 -5.85
CA ALA A 295 -27.29 8.26 -6.06
C ALA A 295 -27.93 6.87 -5.85
N PRO A 296 -29.04 6.76 -5.10
CA PRO A 296 -29.74 5.50 -4.99
C PRO A 296 -30.08 5.00 -6.41
N PRO A 297 -29.97 3.69 -6.67
CA PRO A 297 -30.35 3.17 -7.98
C PRO A 297 -31.75 3.66 -8.28
N VAL A 298 -31.91 4.33 -9.44
CA VAL A 298 -33.22 4.72 -9.94
C VAL A 298 -34.03 3.44 -10.04
N GLY A 299 -34.97 3.26 -9.13
CA GLY A 299 -35.81 2.07 -9.07
C GLY A 299 -36.52 1.94 -10.41
N ASN A 300 -36.24 0.90 -11.16
CA ASN A 300 -37.13 0.45 -12.22
C ASN A 300 -38.48 0.11 -11.54
N LYS A 301 -39.45 0.97 -11.77
CA LYS A 301 -40.87 0.67 -11.51
C LYS A 301 -41.35 -0.36 -12.51
#